data_eee22765c3bf1854b6558f2fdd524b0a
#
_entry.id   eee22765c3bf1854b6558f2fdd524b0a
#
_cell.length_a   1.000
_cell.length_b   1.000
_cell.length_c   1.000
_cell.angle_alpha   90.00
_cell.angle_beta   90.00
_cell.angle_gamma   90.00
#
_symmetry.space_group_name_H-M   'P 1'
#
loop_
_entity.id
_entity.type
_entity.pdbx_description
1 polymer ?
#
loop_
_entity_poly.entity_id
_entity_poly.type
_entity_poly.pdbx_seq_one_letter_code
_entity_poly.pdbx_strand_id
1 'polypeptide(L)'
;METRLKTAEDFTIPKAYTLQKAEYVEELDSFALVLKHNLSGARILVFSNEDDNKVFSIGFRTPPKDSTGVPHIIEHTVLCGSKRFPAKDPFVELVKGSLNTFLNAMTYPDKTLYPIASCNDKDFQNLMHVYMDAVFYPNIYEHEEIFKQEGWHYELESPEDDITYNGVVYNEMKGAFSS
;
A
#
# COMPACT_ATOMS: atom_id res chain seq x y z
N MET A 1 -26.81 24.50 12.96
CA MET A 1 -25.46 24.72 13.50
C MET A 1 -24.57 25.00 12.29
N GLU A 2 -24.09 26.24 12.13
CA GLU A 2 -23.11 26.53 11.08
C GLU A 2 -21.87 25.72 11.36
N THR A 3 -21.53 24.79 10.48
CA THR A 3 -20.29 24.02 10.58
C THR A 3 -19.14 24.99 10.34
N ARG A 4 -18.40 25.33 11.40
CA ARG A 4 -17.20 26.19 11.28
C ARG A 4 -16.21 25.49 10.36
N LEU A 5 -15.88 26.11 9.23
CA LEU A 5 -14.82 25.63 8.35
C LEU A 5 -13.53 25.51 9.17
N LYS A 6 -12.90 24.34 9.11
CA LYS A 6 -11.57 24.10 9.75
C LYS A 6 -10.54 25.05 9.14
N THR A 7 -9.56 25.43 9.95
CA THR A 7 -8.40 26.22 9.52
C THR A 7 -7.12 25.47 9.88
N ALA A 8 -5.97 25.91 9.38
CA ALA A 8 -4.68 25.29 9.72
C ALA A 8 -4.38 25.28 11.22
N GLU A 9 -4.93 26.24 11.98
CA GLU A 9 -4.76 26.38 13.44
C GLU A 9 -5.50 25.29 14.23
N ASP A 10 -6.49 24.64 13.63
CA ASP A 10 -7.23 23.55 14.26
C ASP A 10 -6.41 22.23 14.29
N PHE A 11 -5.23 22.20 13.65
CA PHE A 11 -4.40 21.01 13.54
C PHE A 11 -3.06 21.17 14.28
N THR A 12 -2.72 20.17 15.10
CA THR A 12 -1.39 20.08 15.70
C THR A 12 -0.43 19.37 14.74
N ILE A 13 0.50 20.10 14.15
CA ILE A 13 1.53 19.53 13.29
C ILE A 13 2.68 18.96 14.13
N PRO A 14 2.96 17.64 14.05
CA PRO A 14 4.08 17.06 14.79
C PRO A 14 5.42 17.66 14.34
N LYS A 15 6.38 17.82 15.27
CA LYS A 15 7.68 18.44 15.01
C LYS A 15 8.51 17.79 13.89
N ALA A 16 8.24 16.51 13.58
CA ALA A 16 8.88 15.79 12.49
C ALA A 16 8.44 16.28 11.10
N TYR A 17 7.40 17.11 11.02
CA TYR A 17 6.80 17.57 9.76
C TYR A 17 6.77 19.10 9.68
N THR A 18 6.80 19.57 8.43
CA THR A 18 6.60 20.98 8.10
C THR A 18 5.35 21.12 7.25
N LEU A 19 4.42 21.99 7.67
CA LEU A 19 3.25 22.34 6.87
C LEU A 19 3.68 23.12 5.63
N GLN A 20 3.30 22.63 4.45
CA GLN A 20 3.62 23.26 3.17
C GLN A 20 2.42 24.01 2.58
N LYS A 21 1.24 23.46 2.73
CA LYS A 21 0.00 24.04 2.22
C LYS A 21 -1.17 23.61 3.10
N ALA A 22 -2.14 24.51 3.25
CA ALA A 22 -3.42 24.24 3.90
C ALA A 22 -4.51 24.99 3.14
N GLU A 23 -5.56 24.29 2.73
CA GLU A 23 -6.67 24.89 2.00
C GLU A 23 -7.95 24.06 2.16
N TYR A 24 -9.09 24.70 2.00
CA TYR A 24 -10.38 24.01 1.85
C TYR A 24 -10.58 23.62 0.38
N VAL A 25 -10.95 22.38 0.14
CA VAL A 25 -11.23 21.81 -1.19
C VAL A 25 -12.72 21.60 -1.31
N GLU A 26 -13.40 22.51 -2.00
CA GLU A 26 -14.88 22.55 -2.11
C GLU A 26 -15.44 21.28 -2.73
N GLU A 27 -14.79 20.74 -3.77
CA GLU A 27 -15.23 19.53 -4.49
C GLU A 27 -15.25 18.28 -3.62
N LEU A 28 -14.46 18.27 -2.54
CA LEU A 28 -14.35 17.14 -1.61
C LEU A 28 -14.96 17.45 -0.24
N ASP A 29 -15.52 18.65 -0.05
CA ASP A 29 -15.98 19.14 1.25
C ASP A 29 -14.99 18.83 2.38
N SER A 30 -13.71 19.10 2.12
CA SER A 30 -12.59 18.65 2.96
C SER A 30 -11.58 19.77 3.19
N PHE A 31 -11.04 19.87 4.39
CA PHE A 31 -9.86 20.69 4.66
C PHE A 31 -8.58 19.87 4.41
N ALA A 32 -7.77 20.31 3.46
CA ALA A 32 -6.57 19.64 3.01
C ALA A 32 -5.30 20.24 3.62
N LEU A 33 -4.37 19.39 4.07
CA LEU A 33 -3.04 19.76 4.54
C LEU A 33 -1.99 19.00 3.74
N VAL A 34 -0.99 19.69 3.23
CA VAL A 34 0.21 19.09 2.64
C VAL A 34 1.35 19.25 3.62
N LEU A 35 1.87 18.14 4.12
CA LEU A 35 2.98 18.09 5.05
C LEU A 35 4.22 17.50 4.36
N LYS A 36 5.40 17.94 4.79
CA LYS A 36 6.68 17.34 4.40
C LYS A 36 7.38 16.79 5.64
N HIS A 37 7.77 15.53 5.59
CA HIS A 37 8.60 14.92 6.64
C HIS A 37 10.02 15.49 6.57
N ASN A 38 10.51 16.06 7.68
CA ASN A 38 11.74 16.86 7.69
C ASN A 38 12.99 16.03 7.39
N LEU A 39 13.02 14.77 7.79
CA LEU A 39 14.18 13.90 7.60
C LEU A 39 14.22 13.27 6.20
N SER A 40 13.12 12.66 5.75
CA SER A 40 13.08 11.89 4.49
C SER A 40 12.63 12.72 3.27
N GLY A 41 12.00 13.87 3.50
CA GLY A 41 11.38 14.64 2.43
C GLY A 41 10.04 14.07 1.93
N ALA A 42 9.56 12.97 2.49
CA ALA A 42 8.28 12.37 2.12
C ALA A 42 7.14 13.37 2.30
N ARG A 43 6.19 13.38 1.36
CA ARG A 43 5.00 14.22 1.42
C ARG A 43 3.84 13.44 1.98
N ILE A 44 3.06 14.09 2.84
CA ILE A 44 1.80 13.56 3.38
C ILE A 44 0.70 14.52 3.00
N LEU A 45 -0.36 13.98 2.44
CA LEU A 45 -1.62 14.68 2.20
C LEU A 45 -2.64 14.19 3.23
N VAL A 46 -3.20 15.14 3.97
CA VAL A 46 -4.24 14.88 4.96
C VAL A 46 -5.51 15.56 4.50
N PHE A 47 -6.61 14.83 4.45
CA PHE A 47 -7.95 15.37 4.31
C PHE A 47 -8.70 15.21 5.63
N SER A 48 -9.37 16.28 6.05
CA SER A 48 -10.25 16.28 7.22
C SER A 48 -11.66 16.71 6.81
N ASN A 49 -12.61 15.83 7.00
CA ASN A 49 -14.02 15.99 6.68
C ASN A 49 -14.90 15.27 7.71
N GLU A 50 -16.21 15.20 7.45
CA GLU A 50 -17.19 14.54 8.33
C GLU A 50 -17.42 13.04 7.97
N ASP A 51 -16.69 12.49 6.99
CA ASP A 51 -16.77 11.07 6.65
C ASP A 51 -16.18 10.22 7.79
N ASP A 52 -16.92 9.24 8.27
CA ASP A 52 -16.48 8.31 9.31
C ASP A 52 -15.57 7.19 8.77
N ASN A 53 -15.56 6.99 7.44
CA ASN A 53 -14.68 6.02 6.78
C ASN A 53 -13.27 6.58 6.60
N LYS A 54 -12.38 6.22 7.52
CA LYS A 54 -10.99 6.68 7.52
C LYS A 54 -10.18 5.92 6.49
N VAL A 55 -9.43 6.65 5.68
CA VAL A 55 -8.58 6.09 4.63
C VAL A 55 -7.11 6.42 4.92
N PHE A 56 -6.25 5.42 4.78
CA PHE A 56 -4.81 5.59 4.74
C PHE A 56 -4.27 4.94 3.46
N SER A 57 -3.31 5.58 2.83
CA SER A 57 -2.58 4.99 1.71
C SER A 57 -1.11 5.41 1.77
N ILE A 58 -0.21 4.45 1.60
CA ILE A 58 1.20 4.73 1.37
C ILE A 58 1.54 4.41 -0.08
N GLY A 59 2.25 5.33 -0.74
CA GLY A 59 2.57 5.22 -2.16
C GLY A 59 4.04 5.47 -2.46
N PHE A 60 4.55 4.72 -3.42
CA PHE A 60 5.92 4.84 -3.92
C PHE A 60 5.92 5.05 -5.43
N ARG A 61 6.86 5.83 -5.92
CA ARG A 61 7.15 5.86 -7.35
C ARG A 61 7.98 4.63 -7.72
N THR A 62 7.40 3.76 -8.54
CA THR A 62 7.99 2.48 -8.94
C THR A 62 7.98 2.31 -10.47
N PRO A 63 8.54 3.26 -11.25
CA PRO A 63 8.61 3.11 -12.69
C PRO A 63 9.46 1.89 -13.03
N PRO A 64 8.93 0.92 -13.83
CA PRO A 64 9.68 -0.26 -14.22
C PRO A 64 10.86 0.13 -15.13
N LYS A 65 11.96 -0.60 -15.03
CA LYS A 65 13.13 -0.43 -15.92
C LYS A 65 13.07 -1.32 -17.14
N ASP A 66 12.29 -2.41 -17.05
CA ASP A 66 12.16 -3.45 -18.06
C ASP A 66 10.81 -4.17 -17.91
N SER A 67 10.62 -5.26 -18.65
CA SER A 67 9.37 -6.03 -18.66
C SER A 67 9.38 -7.23 -17.71
N THR A 68 10.25 -7.27 -16.71
CA THR A 68 10.35 -8.39 -15.75
C THR A 68 9.25 -8.38 -14.68
N GLY A 69 8.49 -7.29 -14.56
CA GLY A 69 7.38 -7.19 -13.62
C GLY A 69 7.80 -6.95 -12.15
N VAL A 70 9.05 -6.61 -11.89
CA VAL A 70 9.60 -6.46 -10.53
C VAL A 70 8.76 -5.56 -9.63
N PRO A 71 8.24 -4.38 -10.02
CA PRO A 71 7.40 -3.57 -9.15
C PRO A 71 6.14 -4.29 -8.66
N HIS A 72 5.48 -5.08 -9.51
CA HIS A 72 4.29 -5.85 -9.15
C HIS A 72 4.63 -7.05 -8.28
N ILE A 73 5.73 -7.76 -8.58
CA ILE A 73 6.23 -8.85 -7.73
C ILE A 73 6.57 -8.32 -6.32
N ILE A 74 7.22 -7.17 -6.21
CA ILE A 74 7.53 -6.54 -4.91
C ILE A 74 6.25 -6.13 -4.18
N GLU A 75 5.23 -5.64 -4.88
CA GLU A 75 3.94 -5.33 -4.27
C GLU A 75 3.36 -6.53 -3.52
N HIS A 76 3.29 -7.69 -4.17
CA HIS A 76 2.84 -8.94 -3.55
C HIS A 76 3.73 -9.33 -2.37
N THR A 77 5.04 -9.36 -2.59
CA THR A 77 6.01 -9.92 -1.63
C THR A 77 6.14 -9.14 -0.33
N VAL A 78 5.97 -7.82 -0.34
CA VAL A 78 6.03 -7.02 0.90
C VAL A 78 4.87 -7.31 1.84
N LEU A 79 3.76 -7.83 1.35
CA LEU A 79 2.60 -8.23 2.15
C LEU A 79 2.68 -9.67 2.68
N CYS A 80 3.72 -10.43 2.31
CA CYS A 80 3.94 -11.82 2.73
C CYS A 80 4.68 -11.95 4.07
N GLY A 81 4.49 -11.01 4.98
CA GLY A 81 5.09 -11.00 6.31
C GLY A 81 6.13 -9.90 6.51
N SER A 82 6.23 -9.47 7.74
CA SER A 82 7.11 -8.37 8.15
C SER A 82 7.72 -8.60 9.52
N LYS A 83 8.60 -7.72 9.92
CA LYS A 83 9.39 -7.85 11.16
C LYS A 83 8.52 -8.05 12.41
N ARG A 84 7.40 -7.33 12.52
CA ARG A 84 6.47 -7.44 13.67
C ARG A 84 5.34 -8.43 13.42
N PHE A 85 5.04 -8.68 12.16
CA PHE A 85 3.95 -9.56 11.73
C PHE A 85 4.52 -10.65 10.82
N PRO A 86 5.26 -11.63 11.39
CA PRO A 86 6.00 -12.64 10.62
C PRO A 86 5.12 -13.78 10.09
N ALA A 87 3.79 -13.67 10.21
CA ALA A 87 2.87 -14.65 9.62
C ALA A 87 3.12 -14.79 8.12
N LYS A 88 2.88 -15.99 7.58
CA LYS A 88 3.11 -16.28 6.15
C LYS A 88 2.29 -15.38 5.24
N ASP A 89 1.07 -15.03 5.65
CA ASP A 89 0.14 -14.22 4.88
C ASP A 89 -0.71 -13.34 5.81
N PRO A 90 -0.13 -12.28 6.39
CA PRO A 90 -0.85 -11.38 7.26
C PRO A 90 -1.96 -10.62 6.52
N PHE A 91 -1.84 -10.44 5.21
CA PHE A 91 -2.85 -9.78 4.39
C PHE A 91 -4.17 -10.58 4.38
N VAL A 92 -4.11 -11.89 4.14
CA VAL A 92 -5.30 -12.76 4.16
C VAL A 92 -5.94 -12.79 5.54
N GLU A 93 -5.15 -12.79 6.61
CA GLU A 93 -5.66 -12.72 7.98
C GLU A 93 -6.39 -11.41 8.26
N LEU A 94 -5.87 -10.28 7.74
CA LEU A 94 -6.53 -8.98 7.85
C LEU A 94 -7.84 -8.93 7.06
N VAL A 95 -7.85 -9.44 5.83
CA VAL A 95 -9.07 -9.50 5.01
C VAL A 95 -10.19 -10.25 5.73
N LYS A 96 -9.87 -11.34 6.44
CA LYS A 96 -10.84 -12.18 7.14
C LYS A 96 -11.21 -11.68 8.53
N GLY A 97 -10.28 -11.03 9.23
CA GLY A 97 -10.39 -10.77 10.66
C GLY A 97 -10.58 -9.31 11.05
N SER A 98 -10.41 -8.35 10.13
CA SER A 98 -10.60 -6.93 10.42
C SER A 98 -11.98 -6.41 10.03
N LEU A 99 -12.30 -5.19 10.50
CA LEU A 99 -13.52 -4.45 10.15
C LEU A 99 -13.29 -3.52 8.95
N ASN A 100 -12.33 -3.87 8.09
CA ASN A 100 -11.98 -3.04 6.95
C ASN A 100 -13.18 -2.81 6.02
N THR A 101 -13.28 -1.60 5.48
CA THR A 101 -14.19 -1.25 4.39
C THR A 101 -13.48 -1.31 3.05
N PHE A 102 -12.15 -1.22 3.06
CA PHE A 102 -11.30 -1.39 1.90
C PHE A 102 -9.89 -1.84 2.33
N LEU A 103 -9.34 -2.83 1.63
CA LEU A 103 -8.01 -3.36 1.85
C LEU A 103 -7.46 -3.83 0.51
N ASN A 104 -6.33 -3.26 0.06
CA ASN A 104 -5.74 -3.63 -1.23
C ASN A 104 -4.25 -3.25 -1.31
N ALA A 105 -3.61 -3.71 -2.39
CA ALA A 105 -2.37 -3.21 -2.93
C ALA A 105 -2.53 -3.09 -4.44
N MET A 106 -1.89 -2.12 -5.06
CA MET A 106 -2.10 -1.83 -6.48
C MET A 106 -0.83 -1.29 -7.11
N THR A 107 -0.35 -1.96 -8.15
CA THR A 107 0.76 -1.50 -8.99
C THR A 107 0.24 -0.89 -10.28
N TYR A 108 0.55 0.38 -10.47
CA TYR A 108 0.29 1.17 -11.66
C TYR A 108 1.57 1.28 -12.51
N PRO A 109 1.50 1.82 -13.75
CA PRO A 109 2.67 1.91 -14.61
C PRO A 109 3.87 2.67 -14.02
N ASP A 110 3.67 3.59 -13.08
CA ASP A 110 4.72 4.45 -12.52
C ASP A 110 4.75 4.51 -10.98
N LYS A 111 3.82 3.82 -10.31
CA LYS A 111 3.67 3.86 -8.85
C LYS A 111 3.02 2.60 -8.30
N THR A 112 3.27 2.33 -7.03
CA THR A 112 2.61 1.28 -6.25
C THR A 112 1.95 1.91 -5.03
N LEU A 113 0.70 1.56 -4.74
CA LEU A 113 -0.10 2.08 -3.65
C LEU A 113 -0.56 0.95 -2.74
N TYR A 114 -0.59 1.21 -1.44
CA TYR A 114 -1.07 0.29 -0.40
C TYR A 114 -2.18 0.98 0.41
N PRO A 115 -3.41 0.98 -0.09
CA PRO A 115 -4.55 1.62 0.57
C PRO A 115 -5.26 0.70 1.55
N ILE A 116 -5.73 1.29 2.66
CA ILE A 116 -6.66 0.67 3.62
C ILE A 116 -7.75 1.66 4.01
N ALA A 117 -8.91 1.16 4.39
CA ALA A 117 -9.96 1.97 4.99
C ALA A 117 -10.75 1.20 6.05
N SER A 118 -11.23 1.91 7.07
CA SER A 118 -12.13 1.37 8.10
C SER A 118 -12.91 2.51 8.77
N CYS A 119 -14.18 2.26 9.07
CA CYS A 119 -14.99 3.14 9.92
C CYS A 119 -14.64 3.00 11.41
N ASN A 120 -14.01 1.92 11.82
CA ASN A 120 -13.64 1.66 13.20
C ASN A 120 -12.23 2.21 13.50
N ASP A 121 -12.10 3.11 14.48
CA ASP A 121 -10.83 3.78 14.82
C ASP A 121 -9.72 2.80 15.20
N LYS A 122 -10.06 1.79 16.00
CA LYS A 122 -9.07 0.82 16.48
C LYS A 122 -8.60 -0.08 15.36
N ASP A 123 -9.51 -0.51 14.52
CA ASP A 123 -9.22 -1.33 13.34
C ASP A 123 -8.37 -0.54 12.34
N PHE A 124 -8.75 0.70 12.04
CA PHE A 124 -7.97 1.59 11.18
C PHE A 124 -6.52 1.75 11.65
N GLN A 125 -6.30 1.99 12.95
CA GLN A 125 -4.96 2.09 13.52
C GLN A 125 -4.18 0.78 13.39
N ASN A 126 -4.82 -0.37 13.61
CA ASN A 126 -4.19 -1.67 13.46
C ASN A 126 -3.79 -1.95 12.00
N LEU A 127 -4.71 -1.72 11.06
CA LEU A 127 -4.45 -1.87 9.62
C LEU A 127 -3.29 -0.98 9.16
N MET A 128 -3.31 0.29 9.54
CA MET A 128 -2.23 1.23 9.23
C MET A 128 -0.89 0.74 9.79
N HIS A 129 -0.87 0.23 11.04
CA HIS A 129 0.34 -0.28 11.67
C HIS A 129 0.89 -1.50 10.94
N VAL A 130 0.03 -2.47 10.56
CA VAL A 130 0.46 -3.65 9.82
C VAL A 130 1.00 -3.28 8.44
N TYR A 131 0.31 -2.40 7.70
CA TYR A 131 0.76 -1.96 6.38
C TYR A 131 2.08 -1.17 6.42
N MET A 132 2.24 -0.29 7.40
CA MET A 132 3.50 0.44 7.59
C MET A 132 4.66 -0.51 7.91
N ASP A 133 4.45 -1.51 8.78
CA ASP A 133 5.49 -2.49 9.09
C ASP A 133 5.83 -3.36 7.87
N ALA A 134 4.81 -3.84 7.14
CA ALA A 134 4.98 -4.63 5.93
C ALA A 134 5.81 -3.90 4.86
N VAL A 135 5.47 -2.64 4.61
CA VAL A 135 6.11 -1.86 3.53
C VAL A 135 7.52 -1.40 3.90
N PHE A 136 7.79 -1.07 5.18
CA PHE A 136 9.11 -0.57 5.60
C PHE A 136 10.05 -1.66 6.13
N TYR A 137 9.52 -2.78 6.60
CA TYR A 137 10.30 -3.87 7.20
C TYR A 137 9.84 -5.25 6.71
N PRO A 138 9.72 -5.45 5.37
CA PRO A 138 9.26 -6.71 4.81
C PRO A 138 10.29 -7.83 5.04
N ASN A 139 9.80 -9.06 5.17
CA ASN A 139 10.65 -10.24 5.37
C ASN A 139 11.40 -10.70 4.10
N ILE A 140 11.11 -10.13 2.93
CA ILE A 140 11.74 -10.51 1.66
C ILE A 140 13.27 -10.38 1.65
N TYR A 141 13.82 -9.53 2.53
CA TYR A 141 15.28 -9.37 2.64
C TYR A 141 15.99 -10.53 3.39
N GLU A 142 15.23 -11.27 4.18
CA GLU A 142 15.74 -12.40 4.96
C GLU A 142 15.27 -13.74 4.39
N HIS A 143 14.19 -13.74 3.57
CA HIS A 143 13.49 -14.91 3.05
C HIS A 143 13.30 -14.79 1.53
N GLU A 144 14.32 -15.15 0.75
CA GLU A 144 14.25 -15.06 -0.72
C GLU A 144 13.18 -15.97 -1.35
N GLU A 145 12.73 -17.00 -0.62
CA GLU A 145 11.64 -17.87 -1.04
C GLU A 145 10.33 -17.13 -1.24
N ILE A 146 10.10 -16.03 -0.50
CA ILE A 146 8.92 -15.16 -0.68
C ILE A 146 8.93 -14.58 -2.09
N PHE A 147 10.05 -13.99 -2.52
CA PHE A 147 10.17 -13.46 -3.87
C PHE A 147 10.05 -14.54 -4.94
N LYS A 148 10.64 -15.71 -4.70
CA LYS A 148 10.58 -16.84 -5.63
C LYS A 148 9.17 -17.41 -5.78
N GLN A 149 8.35 -17.33 -4.74
CA GLN A 149 6.95 -17.77 -4.77
C GLN A 149 6.08 -16.86 -5.66
N GLU A 150 6.25 -15.55 -5.55
CA GLU A 150 5.46 -14.55 -6.29
C GLU A 150 6.02 -14.27 -7.69
N GLY A 151 7.33 -14.39 -7.85
CA GLY A 151 8.04 -14.15 -9.09
C GLY A 151 7.80 -15.22 -10.15
N TRP A 152 8.16 -14.87 -11.38
CA TRP A 152 8.12 -15.82 -12.48
C TRP A 152 9.40 -16.70 -12.54
N HIS A 153 9.25 -17.91 -13.06
CA HIS A 153 10.34 -18.87 -13.28
C HIS A 153 10.09 -19.67 -14.54
N TYR A 154 11.15 -20.33 -15.02
CA TYR A 154 11.01 -21.35 -16.07
C TYR A 154 10.45 -22.62 -15.45
N GLU A 155 9.49 -23.22 -16.11
CA GLU A 155 8.84 -24.46 -15.72
C GLU A 155 8.98 -25.50 -16.82
N LEU A 156 9.30 -26.72 -16.42
CA LEU A 156 9.41 -27.89 -17.27
C LEU A 156 8.78 -29.07 -16.51
N GLU A 157 7.63 -29.54 -16.97
CA GLU A 157 6.91 -30.66 -16.33
C GLU A 157 7.55 -32.01 -16.65
N SER A 158 8.04 -32.18 -17.88
CA SER A 158 8.74 -33.38 -18.36
C SER A 158 9.99 -32.98 -19.17
N PRO A 159 11.06 -33.81 -19.19
CA PRO A 159 12.27 -33.53 -19.98
C PRO A 159 12.02 -33.33 -21.49
N GLU A 160 10.92 -33.85 -22.00
CA GLU A 160 10.51 -33.77 -23.42
C GLU A 160 9.65 -32.57 -23.75
N ASP A 161 9.19 -31.83 -22.73
CA ASP A 161 8.29 -30.68 -22.90
C ASP A 161 9.06 -29.40 -23.27
N ASP A 162 8.36 -28.45 -23.85
CA ASP A 162 8.88 -27.11 -24.05
C ASP A 162 8.90 -26.33 -22.72
N ILE A 163 9.98 -25.57 -22.50
CA ILE A 163 10.10 -24.70 -21.34
C ILE A 163 9.02 -23.61 -21.40
N THR A 164 8.26 -23.46 -20.31
CA THR A 164 7.24 -22.44 -20.17
C THR A 164 7.60 -21.44 -19.06
N TYR A 165 6.87 -20.33 -19.01
CA TYR A 165 6.92 -19.38 -17.89
C TYR A 165 5.76 -19.64 -16.93
N ASN A 166 6.06 -19.70 -15.65
CA ASN A 166 5.07 -19.80 -14.59
C ASN A 166 5.41 -18.86 -13.43
N GLY A 167 4.44 -18.50 -12.61
CA GLY A 167 4.58 -17.64 -11.45
C GLY A 167 3.28 -16.89 -11.15
N VAL A 168 3.05 -16.55 -9.89
CA VAL A 168 1.78 -15.95 -9.43
C VAL A 168 1.49 -14.65 -10.19
N VAL A 169 2.39 -13.68 -10.11
CA VAL A 169 2.22 -12.38 -10.79
C VAL A 169 2.22 -12.52 -12.31
N TYR A 170 3.05 -13.40 -12.87
CA TYR A 170 3.06 -13.66 -14.31
C TYR A 170 1.71 -14.19 -14.80
N ASN A 171 1.14 -15.16 -14.11
CA ASN A 171 -0.14 -15.77 -14.50
C ASN A 171 -1.29 -14.78 -14.33
N GLU A 172 -1.28 -13.95 -13.29
CA GLU A 172 -2.25 -12.87 -13.09
C GLU A 172 -2.22 -11.88 -14.27
N MET A 173 -1.04 -11.38 -14.62
CA MET A 173 -0.87 -10.44 -15.75
C MET A 173 -1.26 -11.08 -17.08
N LYS A 174 -0.86 -12.33 -17.32
CA LYS A 174 -1.25 -13.09 -18.50
C LYS A 174 -2.78 -13.22 -18.60
N GLY A 175 -3.46 -13.53 -17.49
CA GLY A 175 -4.92 -13.59 -17.42
C GLY A 175 -5.57 -12.24 -17.70
N ALA A 176 -5.06 -11.15 -17.11
CA ALA A 176 -5.62 -9.81 -17.29
C ALA A 176 -5.51 -9.28 -18.72
N PHE A 177 -4.47 -9.66 -19.48
CA PHE A 177 -4.22 -9.18 -20.85
C PHE A 177 -4.51 -10.18 -21.94
N SER A 178 -5.04 -11.37 -21.63
CA SER A 178 -5.37 -12.42 -22.63
C SER A 178 -6.79 -12.36 -23.16
N SER A 179 -7.59 -11.38 -22.78
CA SER A 179 -8.99 -11.18 -23.23
C SER A 179 -9.11 -10.12 -24.30
#